data_e3dd4af2adcd30e9191f0b87c03e9120
#
_entry.id   e3dd4af2adcd30e9191f0b87c03e9120
#
_cell.length_a   1.000
_cell.length_b   1.000
_cell.length_c   1.000
_cell.angle_alpha   90.00
_cell.angle_beta   90.00
_cell.angle_gamma   90.00
#
_symmetry.space_group_name_H-M   'P 1'
#
loop_
_entity.id
_entity.type
_entity.pdbx_description
1 polymer ?
#
loop_
_entity_poly.entity_id
_entity_poly.type
_entity_poly.pdbx_seq_one_letter_code
_entity_poly.pdbx_strand_id
1 'polypeptide(L)'
;KIRLAKEEQARAHQALLDQFTLTKTDQVFFAGDSLMQGVAPHVQKHLQEKFDIKTINLSKQSTGLSYPSFFDWPKTIQEAISANKQIKVLVVFLGANDPWDMPNPKGGSYLKFQSPEWETVYRSRISQIIQTAKENRISVMWLSPPNMKKDSLNQQMVYLNRVISDEVKKHQAFFIDTRPLLGGKNDIYNEYITKNGNSIKMRSADGIHFSTDGQKLIAQVISSHLKIIH
;
A
#
# COMPACT_ATOMS: atom_id res chain seq x y z
N LYS A 1 17.77 24.51 17.35
CA LYS A 1 17.95 23.57 16.21
C LYS A 1 16.93 22.41 16.24
N ILE A 2 16.77 21.70 17.38
CA ILE A 2 15.84 20.55 17.51
C ILE A 2 14.37 20.96 17.32
N ARG A 3 13.96 22.13 17.84
CA ARG A 3 12.59 22.63 17.69
C ARG A 3 12.27 22.98 16.23
N LEU A 4 13.16 23.66 15.55
CA LEU A 4 13.01 24.00 14.13
C LEU A 4 12.90 22.75 13.23
N ALA A 5 13.72 21.73 13.49
CA ALA A 5 13.66 20.46 12.76
C ALA A 5 12.31 19.73 12.97
N LYS A 6 11.77 19.75 14.20
CA LYS A 6 10.45 19.17 14.50
C LYS A 6 9.31 19.94 13.82
N GLU A 7 9.38 21.27 13.79
CA GLU A 7 8.39 22.10 13.11
C GLU A 7 8.44 21.89 11.59
N GLU A 8 9.61 21.73 11.02
CA GLU A 8 9.81 21.46 9.61
C GLU A 8 9.29 20.06 9.22
N GLN A 9 9.57 19.05 10.05
CA GLN A 9 8.99 17.71 9.88
C GLN A 9 7.47 17.70 9.97
N ALA A 10 6.89 18.45 10.91
CA ALA A 10 5.44 18.55 11.05
C ALA A 10 4.80 19.23 9.84
N ARG A 11 5.41 20.28 9.30
CA ARG A 11 4.96 20.97 8.08
C ARG A 11 5.03 20.06 6.86
N ALA A 12 6.14 19.31 6.70
CA ALA A 12 6.31 18.35 5.61
C ALA A 12 5.28 17.23 5.69
N HIS A 13 5.00 16.72 6.90
CA HIS A 13 3.97 15.71 7.11
C HIS A 13 2.57 16.24 6.80
N GLN A 14 2.24 17.46 7.25
CA GLN A 14 0.96 18.10 6.96
C GLN A 14 0.78 18.31 5.45
N ALA A 15 1.82 18.78 4.75
CA ALA A 15 1.79 18.95 3.30
C ALA A 15 1.55 17.62 2.56
N LEU A 16 2.10 16.51 3.05
CA LEU A 16 1.82 15.17 2.54
C LEU A 16 0.34 14.79 2.71
N LEU A 17 -0.24 15.04 3.88
CA LEU A 17 -1.66 14.76 4.14
C LEU A 17 -2.59 15.62 3.29
N ASP A 18 -2.24 16.89 3.07
CA ASP A 18 -3.05 17.81 2.26
C ASP A 18 -3.13 17.41 0.77
N GLN A 19 -2.21 16.55 0.30
CA GLN A 19 -2.26 15.98 -1.05
C GLN A 19 -3.45 15.05 -1.29
N PHE A 20 -4.07 14.52 -0.23
CA PHE A 20 -5.21 13.60 -0.32
C PHE A 20 -6.56 14.31 -0.23
N THR A 21 -6.62 15.55 -0.69
CA THR A 21 -7.87 16.31 -0.79
C THR A 21 -8.57 15.99 -2.10
N LEU A 22 -9.86 15.64 -2.01
CA LEU A 22 -10.69 15.23 -3.13
C LEU A 22 -11.92 16.13 -3.26
N THR A 23 -12.34 16.38 -4.50
CA THR A 23 -13.65 16.94 -4.85
C THR A 23 -14.57 15.82 -5.37
N LYS A 24 -15.85 16.12 -5.60
CA LYS A 24 -16.83 15.15 -6.15
C LYS A 24 -16.48 14.62 -7.53
N THR A 25 -15.68 15.33 -8.30
CA THR A 25 -15.25 14.91 -9.63
C THR A 25 -14.00 14.06 -9.63
N ASP A 26 -13.28 14.04 -8.52
CA ASP A 26 -12.07 13.24 -8.38
C ASP A 26 -12.39 11.77 -8.11
N GLN A 27 -11.47 10.90 -8.48
CA GLN A 27 -11.60 9.46 -8.27
C GLN A 27 -10.40 8.89 -7.52
N VAL A 28 -10.66 7.83 -6.76
CA VAL A 28 -9.64 7.03 -6.07
C VAL A 28 -9.44 5.73 -6.81
N PHE A 29 -8.19 5.39 -7.07
CA PHE A 29 -7.79 4.15 -7.73
C PHE A 29 -7.08 3.22 -6.74
N PHE A 30 -7.57 1.98 -6.64
CA PHE A 30 -7.00 0.93 -5.80
C PHE A 30 -6.26 -0.08 -6.66
N ALA A 31 -4.97 -0.29 -6.34
CA ALA A 31 -4.09 -1.28 -6.94
C ALA A 31 -3.50 -2.17 -5.84
N GLY A 32 -3.61 -3.48 -5.99
CA GLY A 32 -3.10 -4.40 -4.97
C GLY A 32 -3.45 -5.85 -5.23
N ASP A 33 -3.08 -6.68 -4.29
CA ASP A 33 -3.33 -8.13 -4.30
C ASP A 33 -4.63 -8.52 -3.57
N SER A 34 -4.69 -9.75 -3.06
CA SER A 34 -5.85 -10.25 -2.31
C SER A 34 -6.12 -9.48 -1.00
N LEU A 35 -5.10 -8.86 -0.40
CA LEU A 35 -5.29 -8.00 0.78
C LEU A 35 -6.07 -6.73 0.40
N MET A 36 -5.74 -6.12 -0.73
CA MET A 36 -6.51 -4.98 -1.26
C MET A 36 -7.92 -5.39 -1.69
N GLN A 37 -8.11 -6.58 -2.25
CA GLN A 37 -9.45 -7.08 -2.57
C GLN A 37 -10.37 -7.14 -1.35
N GLY A 38 -9.82 -7.45 -0.18
CA GLY A 38 -10.57 -7.43 1.08
C GLY A 38 -10.84 -6.02 1.62
N VAL A 39 -9.92 -5.09 1.43
CA VAL A 39 -9.96 -3.73 2.03
C VAL A 39 -10.69 -2.73 1.13
N ALA A 40 -10.38 -2.70 -0.16
CA ALA A 40 -10.90 -1.69 -1.08
C ALA A 40 -12.43 -1.58 -1.12
N PRO A 41 -13.21 -2.68 -1.10
CA PRO A 41 -14.68 -2.58 -1.12
C PRO A 41 -15.26 -1.76 0.02
N HIS A 42 -14.67 -1.80 1.21
CA HIS A 42 -15.12 -1.01 2.35
C HIS A 42 -14.85 0.49 2.17
N VAL A 43 -13.70 0.85 1.57
CA VAL A 43 -13.40 2.26 1.24
C VAL A 43 -14.30 2.75 0.11
N GLN A 44 -14.50 1.93 -0.92
CA GLN A 44 -15.38 2.25 -2.06
C GLN A 44 -16.81 2.54 -1.59
N LYS A 45 -17.35 1.66 -0.75
CA LYS A 45 -18.68 1.85 -0.16
C LYS A 45 -18.79 3.17 0.62
N HIS A 46 -17.80 3.43 1.49
CA HIS A 46 -17.78 4.66 2.28
C HIS A 46 -17.74 5.93 1.41
N LEU A 47 -16.88 5.95 0.39
CA LEU A 47 -16.75 7.08 -0.52
C LEU A 47 -18.01 7.31 -1.36
N GLN A 48 -18.61 6.22 -1.86
CA GLN A 48 -19.82 6.30 -2.66
C GLN A 48 -21.04 6.75 -1.84
N GLU A 49 -21.27 6.13 -0.67
CA GLU A 49 -22.47 6.40 0.13
C GLU A 49 -22.45 7.76 0.81
N LYS A 50 -21.27 8.21 1.28
CA LYS A 50 -21.17 9.47 2.03
C LYS A 50 -20.87 10.68 1.16
N PHE A 51 -20.15 10.50 0.05
CA PHE A 51 -19.59 11.62 -0.70
C PHE A 51 -19.87 11.57 -2.19
N ASP A 52 -20.50 10.51 -2.69
CA ASP A 52 -20.74 10.26 -4.12
C ASP A 52 -19.45 10.31 -4.97
N ILE A 53 -18.34 9.85 -4.38
CA ILE A 53 -17.05 9.76 -5.07
C ILE A 53 -16.91 8.39 -5.72
N LYS A 54 -16.60 8.39 -7.02
CA LYS A 54 -16.36 7.19 -7.80
C LYS A 54 -14.95 6.65 -7.54
N THR A 55 -14.82 5.35 -7.69
CA THR A 55 -13.55 4.64 -7.47
C THR A 55 -13.28 3.63 -8.57
N ILE A 56 -12.02 3.30 -8.78
CA ILE A 56 -11.57 2.23 -9.66
C ILE A 56 -10.83 1.21 -8.79
N ASN A 57 -11.22 -0.04 -8.86
CA ASN A 57 -10.58 -1.12 -8.13
C ASN A 57 -10.10 -2.19 -9.11
N LEU A 58 -8.78 -2.26 -9.34
CA LEU A 58 -8.14 -3.26 -10.18
C LEU A 58 -7.38 -4.30 -9.35
N SER A 59 -7.62 -4.37 -8.03
CA SER A 59 -6.97 -5.36 -7.18
C SER A 59 -7.16 -6.77 -7.72
N LYS A 60 -6.06 -7.54 -7.72
CA LYS A 60 -6.01 -8.88 -8.29
C LYS A 60 -5.20 -9.80 -7.40
N GLN A 61 -5.84 -10.89 -6.95
CA GLN A 61 -5.20 -11.88 -6.10
C GLN A 61 -3.93 -12.45 -6.72
N SER A 62 -3.00 -12.87 -5.88
CA SER A 62 -1.73 -13.52 -6.26
C SER A 62 -0.82 -12.66 -7.13
N THR A 63 -1.00 -11.35 -7.14
CA THR A 63 -0.14 -10.42 -7.87
C THR A 63 0.86 -9.72 -6.96
N GLY A 64 1.91 -9.17 -7.56
CA GLY A 64 2.95 -8.40 -6.91
C GLY A 64 3.86 -7.74 -7.94
N LEU A 65 5.03 -7.31 -7.51
CA LEU A 65 6.01 -6.64 -8.37
C LEU A 65 7.12 -7.57 -8.88
N SER A 66 7.25 -8.80 -8.34
CA SER A 66 8.32 -9.73 -8.69
C SER A 66 8.15 -10.38 -10.06
N TYR A 67 6.91 -10.55 -10.53
CA TYR A 67 6.58 -11.29 -11.75
C TYR A 67 5.72 -10.48 -12.74
N PRO A 68 6.29 -9.47 -13.43
CA PRO A 68 5.54 -8.66 -14.39
C PRO A 68 5.02 -9.44 -15.60
N SER A 69 5.62 -10.59 -15.93
CA SER A 69 5.10 -11.49 -16.98
C SER A 69 3.77 -12.15 -16.62
N PHE A 70 3.49 -12.32 -15.32
CA PHE A 70 2.19 -12.79 -14.83
C PHE A 70 1.19 -11.63 -14.74
N PHE A 71 1.59 -10.52 -14.12
CA PHE A 71 0.80 -9.30 -14.03
C PHE A 71 1.72 -8.10 -13.84
N ASP A 72 1.67 -7.17 -14.77
CA ASP A 72 2.52 -5.98 -14.80
C ASP A 72 1.80 -4.78 -14.17
N TRP A 73 2.00 -4.59 -12.86
CA TRP A 73 1.40 -3.47 -12.14
C TRP A 73 1.84 -2.10 -12.64
N PRO A 74 3.15 -1.81 -12.87
CA PRO A 74 3.55 -0.54 -13.43
C PRO A 74 2.82 -0.19 -14.73
N LYS A 75 2.73 -1.15 -15.65
CA LYS A 75 2.00 -0.98 -16.93
C LYS A 75 0.50 -0.81 -16.70
N THR A 76 -0.11 -1.68 -15.89
CA THR A 76 -1.56 -1.63 -15.60
C THR A 76 -1.97 -0.29 -14.98
N ILE A 77 -1.18 0.23 -14.05
CA ILE A 77 -1.41 1.52 -13.42
C ILE A 77 -1.27 2.65 -14.44
N GLN A 78 -0.25 2.62 -15.27
CA GLN A 78 -0.05 3.61 -16.33
C GLN A 78 -1.23 3.64 -17.30
N GLU A 79 -1.72 2.49 -17.74
CA GLU A 79 -2.86 2.36 -18.64
C GLU A 79 -4.14 2.90 -18.01
N ALA A 80 -4.42 2.56 -16.74
CA ALA A 80 -5.59 3.05 -16.01
C ALA A 80 -5.57 4.58 -15.84
N ILE A 81 -4.42 5.14 -15.48
CA ILE A 81 -4.22 6.59 -15.34
C ILE A 81 -4.39 7.31 -16.69
N SER A 82 -3.87 6.72 -17.75
CA SER A 82 -4.01 7.28 -19.11
C SER A 82 -5.47 7.28 -19.58
N ALA A 83 -6.22 6.23 -19.24
CA ALA A 83 -7.62 6.09 -19.60
C ALA A 83 -8.58 6.95 -18.76
N ASN A 84 -8.17 7.37 -17.54
CA ASN A 84 -9.04 8.11 -16.63
C ASN A 84 -8.32 9.29 -15.98
N LYS A 85 -8.56 10.47 -16.50
CA LYS A 85 -7.95 11.73 -16.03
C LYS A 85 -8.54 12.28 -14.72
N GLN A 86 -9.60 11.66 -14.20
CA GLN A 86 -10.23 12.04 -12.93
C GLN A 86 -9.56 11.37 -11.71
N ILE A 87 -8.69 10.40 -11.93
CA ILE A 87 -7.92 9.78 -10.83
C ILE A 87 -7.05 10.87 -10.17
N LYS A 88 -7.24 11.05 -8.86
CA LYS A 88 -6.50 12.00 -8.04
C LYS A 88 -5.64 11.33 -6.98
N VAL A 89 -6.07 10.17 -6.50
CA VAL A 89 -5.37 9.37 -5.49
C VAL A 89 -5.22 7.95 -5.97
N LEU A 90 -4.02 7.41 -5.85
CA LEU A 90 -3.68 6.01 -6.05
C LEU A 90 -3.34 5.38 -4.69
N VAL A 91 -4.08 4.35 -4.32
CA VAL A 91 -3.82 3.55 -3.11
C VAL A 91 -3.24 2.20 -3.53
N VAL A 92 -2.03 1.89 -3.09
CA VAL A 92 -1.31 0.66 -3.43
C VAL A 92 -1.16 -0.23 -2.20
N PHE A 93 -1.43 -1.52 -2.36
CA PHE A 93 -1.25 -2.53 -1.33
C PHE A 93 -0.68 -3.80 -1.96
N LEU A 94 0.65 -3.89 -2.03
CA LEU A 94 1.42 -4.96 -2.65
C LEU A 94 2.60 -5.37 -1.76
N GLY A 95 3.11 -6.58 -1.94
CA GLY A 95 4.30 -7.10 -1.27
C GLY A 95 4.14 -8.51 -0.72
N ALA A 96 2.94 -8.92 -0.30
CA ALA A 96 2.72 -10.22 0.33
C ALA A 96 3.05 -11.42 -0.59
N ASN A 97 2.97 -11.24 -1.91
CA ASN A 97 3.28 -12.27 -2.92
C ASN A 97 4.67 -12.12 -3.56
N ASP A 98 5.51 -11.21 -3.05
CA ASP A 98 6.76 -10.84 -3.70
C ASP A 98 8.03 -11.56 -3.22
N PRO A 99 8.07 -12.28 -2.07
CA PRO A 99 9.32 -12.86 -1.57
C PRO A 99 9.73 -14.13 -2.34
N TRP A 100 10.08 -13.96 -3.59
CA TRP A 100 10.55 -15.00 -4.49
C TRP A 100 11.73 -14.54 -5.31
N ASP A 101 12.57 -15.48 -5.77
CA ASP A 101 13.52 -15.21 -6.83
C ASP A 101 12.75 -14.73 -8.05
N MET A 102 13.21 -13.67 -8.72
CA MET A 102 12.49 -13.10 -9.84
C MET A 102 13.24 -13.24 -11.17
N PRO A 103 12.52 -13.29 -12.31
CA PRO A 103 13.17 -13.22 -13.61
C PRO A 103 14.04 -11.97 -13.73
N ASN A 104 15.26 -12.16 -14.24
CA ASN A 104 16.16 -11.04 -14.49
C ASN A 104 15.70 -10.27 -15.73
N PRO A 105 15.40 -8.95 -15.63
CA PRO A 105 15.00 -8.14 -16.80
C PRO A 105 16.03 -8.11 -17.92
N LYS A 106 17.30 -8.37 -17.60
CA LYS A 106 18.40 -8.44 -18.56
C LYS A 106 18.58 -9.84 -19.18
N GLY A 107 17.74 -10.81 -18.78
CA GLY A 107 17.89 -12.22 -19.17
C GLY A 107 18.92 -12.98 -18.32
N GLY A 108 19.03 -14.28 -18.56
CA GLY A 108 19.91 -15.16 -17.82
C GLY A 108 19.27 -15.73 -16.54
N SER A 109 20.09 -15.96 -15.51
CA SER A 109 19.66 -16.54 -14.25
C SER A 109 18.71 -15.61 -13.49
N TYR A 110 17.79 -16.20 -12.74
CA TYR A 110 16.92 -15.47 -11.84
C TYR A 110 17.70 -14.68 -10.78
N LEU A 111 17.21 -13.50 -10.45
CA LEU A 111 17.72 -12.70 -9.35
C LEU A 111 17.27 -13.33 -8.04
N LYS A 112 18.21 -13.63 -7.17
CA LYS A 112 17.93 -14.22 -5.86
C LYS A 112 17.24 -13.23 -4.95
N PHE A 113 16.17 -13.65 -4.30
CA PHE A 113 15.47 -12.84 -3.32
C PHE A 113 16.44 -12.30 -2.25
N GLN A 114 16.32 -11.01 -1.94
CA GLN A 114 17.20 -10.25 -1.04
C GLN A 114 18.63 -10.00 -1.57
N SER A 115 18.97 -10.40 -2.79
CA SER A 115 20.23 -9.95 -3.38
C SER A 115 20.19 -8.46 -3.74
N PRO A 116 21.34 -7.79 -3.83
CA PRO A 116 21.40 -6.39 -4.24
C PRO A 116 20.74 -6.12 -5.61
N GLU A 117 20.89 -7.06 -6.54
CA GLU A 117 20.29 -6.97 -7.88
C GLU A 117 18.75 -7.10 -7.81
N TRP A 118 18.24 -8.03 -7.02
CA TRP A 118 16.81 -8.20 -6.76
C TRP A 118 16.22 -6.91 -6.17
N GLU A 119 16.85 -6.39 -5.13
CA GLU A 119 16.40 -5.17 -4.45
C GLU A 119 16.39 -3.97 -5.40
N THR A 120 17.42 -3.82 -6.24
CA THR A 120 17.50 -2.74 -7.24
C THR A 120 16.32 -2.80 -8.21
N VAL A 121 16.01 -3.97 -8.74
CA VAL A 121 14.88 -4.15 -9.67
C VAL A 121 13.54 -3.92 -8.97
N TYR A 122 13.37 -4.43 -7.76
CA TYR A 122 12.14 -4.26 -6.99
C TYR A 122 11.88 -2.76 -6.67
N ARG A 123 12.90 -2.05 -6.19
CA ARG A 123 12.83 -0.59 -5.96
C ARG A 123 12.51 0.18 -7.22
N SER A 124 13.07 -0.20 -8.35
CA SER A 124 12.79 0.47 -9.63
C SER A 124 11.32 0.37 -10.04
N ARG A 125 10.66 -0.73 -9.75
CA ARG A 125 9.22 -0.94 -10.03
C ARG A 125 8.33 -0.11 -9.11
N ILE A 126 8.69 0.02 -7.83
CA ILE A 126 8.02 0.95 -6.90
C ILE A 126 8.17 2.39 -7.41
N SER A 127 9.40 2.78 -7.73
CA SER A 127 9.73 4.10 -8.24
C SER A 127 8.95 4.44 -9.51
N GLN A 128 8.87 3.51 -10.46
CA GLN A 128 8.12 3.68 -11.70
C GLN A 128 6.64 3.97 -11.45
N ILE A 129 5.99 3.24 -10.55
CA ILE A 129 4.58 3.47 -10.17
C ILE A 129 4.41 4.88 -9.60
N ILE A 130 5.26 5.26 -8.65
CA ILE A 130 5.16 6.58 -7.99
C ILE A 130 5.44 7.70 -8.99
N GLN A 131 6.44 7.53 -9.85
CA GLN A 131 6.79 8.52 -10.87
C GLN A 131 5.63 8.72 -11.86
N THR A 132 5.04 7.63 -12.36
CA THR A 132 3.87 7.70 -13.25
C THR A 132 2.71 8.48 -12.61
N ALA A 133 2.44 8.23 -11.33
CA ALA A 133 1.42 8.96 -10.59
C ALA A 133 1.76 10.46 -10.48
N LYS A 134 2.98 10.79 -10.10
CA LYS A 134 3.45 12.19 -9.96
C LYS A 134 3.34 12.98 -11.26
N GLU A 135 3.77 12.40 -12.37
CA GLU A 135 3.69 13.02 -13.70
C GLU A 135 2.25 13.35 -14.11
N ASN A 136 1.29 12.62 -13.55
CA ASN A 136 -0.15 12.84 -13.76
C ASN A 136 -0.83 13.60 -12.60
N ARG A 137 -0.07 14.18 -11.67
CA ARG A 137 -0.55 14.91 -10.50
C ARG A 137 -1.44 14.07 -9.58
N ILE A 138 -1.14 12.79 -9.47
CA ILE A 138 -1.82 11.82 -8.62
C ILE A 138 -1.00 11.61 -7.35
N SER A 139 -1.63 11.72 -6.20
CA SER A 139 -1.01 11.44 -4.91
C SER A 139 -1.04 9.95 -4.61
N VAL A 140 0.05 9.40 -4.09
CA VAL A 140 0.18 7.97 -3.81
C VAL A 140 0.17 7.70 -2.31
N MET A 141 -0.68 6.77 -1.92
CA MET A 141 -0.74 6.17 -0.59
C MET A 141 -0.37 4.69 -0.72
N TRP A 142 0.70 4.27 -0.06
CA TRP A 142 1.22 2.90 -0.15
C TRP A 142 1.15 2.21 1.21
N LEU A 143 0.43 1.09 1.28
CA LEU A 143 0.31 0.30 2.49
C LEU A 143 1.38 -0.78 2.52
N SER A 144 1.97 -0.96 3.69
CA SER A 144 2.96 -2.02 3.93
C SER A 144 2.29 -3.40 3.96
N PRO A 145 2.97 -4.47 3.50
CA PRO A 145 2.53 -5.82 3.79
C PRO A 145 2.54 -6.07 5.32
N PRO A 146 1.49 -6.73 5.86
CA PRO A 146 1.36 -6.94 7.30
C PRO A 146 2.30 -8.04 7.81
N ASN A 147 2.46 -8.12 9.13
CA ASN A 147 3.09 -9.28 9.75
C ASN A 147 2.35 -10.57 9.40
N MET A 148 3.08 -11.67 9.30
CA MET A 148 2.56 -12.98 8.92
C MET A 148 2.77 -14.00 10.04
N LYS A 149 1.84 -14.95 10.17
CA LYS A 149 1.88 -15.98 11.22
C LYS A 149 3.06 -16.93 11.06
N LYS A 150 3.41 -17.28 9.83
CA LYS A 150 4.58 -18.13 9.54
C LYS A 150 5.85 -17.31 9.67
N ASP A 151 6.74 -17.68 10.58
CA ASP A 151 7.96 -16.92 10.91
C ASP A 151 8.85 -16.63 9.69
N SER A 152 9.06 -17.61 8.82
CA SER A 152 9.87 -17.40 7.61
C SER A 152 9.27 -16.35 6.67
N LEU A 153 7.95 -16.35 6.50
CA LEU A 153 7.25 -15.35 5.70
C LEU A 153 7.25 -14.00 6.41
N ASN A 154 7.10 -13.99 7.73
CA ASN A 154 7.16 -12.76 8.51
C ASN A 154 8.51 -12.04 8.39
N GLN A 155 9.61 -12.78 8.46
CA GLN A 155 10.96 -12.22 8.26
C GLN A 155 11.11 -11.63 6.85
N GLN A 156 10.55 -12.28 5.84
CA GLN A 156 10.52 -11.75 4.48
C GLN A 156 9.70 -10.46 4.37
N MET A 157 8.58 -10.37 5.12
CA MET A 157 7.78 -9.13 5.18
C MET A 157 8.53 -8.00 5.91
N VAL A 158 9.28 -8.29 6.95
CA VAL A 158 10.15 -7.31 7.63
C VAL A 158 11.13 -6.68 6.64
N TYR A 159 11.79 -7.52 5.84
CA TYR A 159 12.70 -7.06 4.78
C TYR A 159 11.97 -6.21 3.73
N LEU A 160 10.85 -6.70 3.19
CA LEU A 160 10.07 -5.96 2.18
C LEU A 160 9.50 -4.65 2.71
N ASN A 161 9.05 -4.62 3.96
CA ASN A 161 8.59 -3.37 4.58
C ASN A 161 9.68 -2.30 4.60
N ARG A 162 10.92 -2.68 4.90
CA ARG A 162 12.05 -1.75 4.85
C ARG A 162 12.27 -1.23 3.43
N VAL A 163 12.35 -2.12 2.45
CA VAL A 163 12.57 -1.76 1.04
C VAL A 163 11.47 -0.84 0.53
N ILE A 164 10.21 -1.21 0.76
CA ILE A 164 9.03 -0.44 0.31
C ILE A 164 9.00 0.92 1.01
N SER A 165 9.14 0.94 2.34
CA SER A 165 9.12 2.18 3.13
C SER A 165 10.20 3.16 2.67
N ASP A 166 11.44 2.68 2.48
CA ASP A 166 12.55 3.51 2.05
C ASP A 166 12.26 4.14 0.68
N GLU A 167 11.81 3.33 -0.27
CA GLU A 167 11.58 3.80 -1.63
C GLU A 167 10.36 4.73 -1.73
N VAL A 168 9.27 4.40 -1.05
CA VAL A 168 8.06 5.24 -1.00
C VAL A 168 8.36 6.61 -0.39
N LYS A 169 9.08 6.65 0.73
CA LYS A 169 9.47 7.90 1.41
C LYS A 169 10.48 8.71 0.60
N LYS A 170 11.42 8.06 -0.06
CA LYS A 170 12.39 8.71 -0.95
C LYS A 170 11.70 9.51 -2.05
N HIS A 171 10.59 9.01 -2.56
CA HIS A 171 9.78 9.68 -3.58
C HIS A 171 8.69 10.59 -3.00
N GLN A 172 8.69 10.84 -1.69
CA GLN A 172 7.72 11.71 -1.02
C GLN A 172 6.25 11.26 -1.22
N ALA A 173 6.03 9.96 -1.39
CA ALA A 173 4.73 9.34 -1.31
C ALA A 173 4.38 9.00 0.15
N PHE A 174 3.10 8.77 0.43
CA PHE A 174 2.63 8.51 1.77
C PHE A 174 2.64 7.01 2.08
N PHE A 175 3.44 6.62 3.07
CA PHE A 175 3.55 5.24 3.52
C PHE A 175 2.71 4.99 4.76
N ILE A 176 1.85 3.97 4.72
CA ILE A 176 1.07 3.50 5.87
C ILE A 176 1.64 2.16 6.33
N ASP A 177 2.20 2.13 7.53
CA ASP A 177 2.62 0.89 8.17
C ASP A 177 1.40 0.17 8.77
N THR A 178 1.00 -0.94 8.18
CA THR A 178 -0.15 -1.72 8.62
C THR A 178 0.12 -2.55 9.88
N ARG A 179 1.40 -2.81 10.19
CA ARG A 179 1.80 -3.74 11.25
C ARG A 179 1.35 -3.29 12.64
N PRO A 180 1.62 -2.05 13.10
CA PRO A 180 1.16 -1.61 14.41
C PRO A 180 -0.37 -1.50 14.51
N LEU A 181 -1.05 -1.19 13.41
CA LEU A 181 -2.51 -1.10 13.35
C LEU A 181 -3.19 -2.44 13.65
N LEU A 182 -2.54 -3.53 13.27
CA LEU A 182 -3.00 -4.91 13.45
C LEU A 182 -2.44 -5.57 14.73
N GLY A 183 -1.95 -4.75 15.68
CA GLY A 183 -1.40 -5.22 16.94
C GLY A 183 0.03 -5.74 16.88
N GLY A 184 0.71 -5.61 15.74
CA GLY A 184 2.11 -6.00 15.58
C GLY A 184 3.05 -5.07 16.33
N LYS A 185 3.77 -5.61 17.32
CA LYS A 185 4.86 -4.93 18.01
C LYS A 185 6.17 -5.65 17.68
N ASN A 186 7.23 -4.89 17.41
CA ASN A 186 8.56 -5.46 17.14
C ASN A 186 8.54 -6.54 16.05
N ASP A 187 7.79 -6.30 14.96
CA ASP A 187 7.66 -7.23 13.84
C ASP A 187 7.05 -8.61 14.21
N ILE A 188 6.27 -8.67 15.28
CA ILE A 188 5.61 -9.89 15.74
C ILE A 188 4.17 -9.92 15.23
N TYR A 189 3.78 -11.07 14.68
CA TYR A 189 2.39 -11.32 14.27
C TYR A 189 1.46 -11.39 15.48
N ASN A 190 0.31 -10.72 15.37
CA ASN A 190 -0.81 -10.88 16.29
C ASN A 190 -2.10 -11.15 15.51
N GLU A 191 -2.90 -12.08 16.00
CA GLU A 191 -4.20 -12.41 15.41
C GLU A 191 -5.29 -11.46 15.90
N TYR A 192 -5.12 -10.91 17.09
CA TYR A 192 -6.10 -10.06 17.80
C TYR A 192 -5.50 -8.71 18.17
N ILE A 193 -6.37 -7.72 18.29
CA ILE A 193 -6.09 -6.45 18.98
C ILE A 193 -7.00 -6.30 20.20
N THR A 194 -6.59 -5.50 21.17
CA THR A 194 -7.47 -5.12 22.30
C THR A 194 -8.01 -3.72 22.07
N LYS A 195 -9.33 -3.58 22.06
CA LYS A 195 -10.02 -2.30 21.95
C LYS A 195 -11.13 -2.21 23.00
N ASN A 196 -11.07 -1.17 23.84
CA ASN A 196 -12.03 -0.96 24.93
C ASN A 196 -12.21 -2.21 25.82
N GLY A 197 -11.11 -2.88 26.16
CA GLY A 197 -11.10 -4.09 27.00
C GLY A 197 -11.52 -5.38 26.28
N ASN A 198 -11.94 -5.29 25.02
CA ASN A 198 -12.34 -6.45 24.21
C ASN A 198 -11.24 -6.90 23.25
N SER A 199 -11.08 -8.21 23.12
CA SER A 199 -10.20 -8.83 22.14
C SER A 199 -10.94 -9.01 20.82
N ILE A 200 -10.43 -8.39 19.76
CA ILE A 200 -11.05 -8.40 18.43
C ILE A 200 -10.11 -9.08 17.43
N LYS A 201 -10.61 -10.09 16.76
CA LYS A 201 -9.85 -10.84 15.76
C LYS A 201 -9.67 -10.01 14.48
N MET A 202 -8.41 -9.76 14.09
CA MET A 202 -8.05 -8.97 12.92
C MET A 202 -7.61 -9.82 11.72
N ARG A 203 -7.19 -11.05 11.95
CA ARG A 203 -6.58 -11.91 10.93
C ARG A 203 -7.40 -13.17 10.71
N SER A 204 -7.38 -13.67 9.46
CA SER A 204 -7.96 -14.96 9.10
C SER A 204 -7.14 -16.11 9.69
N ALA A 205 -7.72 -17.31 9.69
CA ALA A 205 -7.06 -18.51 10.21
C ALA A 205 -5.78 -18.90 9.46
N ASP A 206 -5.64 -18.49 8.20
CA ASP A 206 -4.44 -18.73 7.38
C ASP A 206 -3.21 -17.91 7.84
N GLY A 207 -3.39 -16.93 8.72
CA GLY A 207 -2.32 -16.08 9.22
C GLY A 207 -1.75 -15.10 8.21
N ILE A 208 -2.46 -14.87 7.09
CA ILE A 208 -2.09 -13.98 6.00
C ILE A 208 -3.17 -12.90 5.81
N HIS A 209 -4.39 -13.32 5.50
CA HIS A 209 -5.51 -12.42 5.20
C HIS A 209 -6.12 -11.80 6.46
N PHE A 210 -6.97 -10.82 6.26
CA PHE A 210 -7.70 -10.14 7.32
C PHE A 210 -9.06 -10.77 7.56
N SER A 211 -9.52 -10.74 8.81
CA SER A 211 -10.94 -10.87 9.12
C SER A 211 -11.71 -9.66 8.55
N THR A 212 -13.03 -9.72 8.56
CA THR A 212 -13.86 -8.57 8.18
C THR A 212 -13.55 -7.34 9.04
N ASP A 213 -13.32 -7.52 10.35
CA ASP A 213 -12.92 -6.41 11.24
C ASP A 213 -11.55 -5.84 10.90
N GLY A 214 -10.59 -6.69 10.55
CA GLY A 214 -9.28 -6.26 10.09
C GLY A 214 -9.35 -5.47 8.76
N GLN A 215 -10.16 -5.93 7.81
CA GLN A 215 -10.40 -5.21 6.56
C GLN A 215 -11.00 -3.83 6.81
N LYS A 216 -12.03 -3.75 7.66
CA LYS A 216 -12.68 -2.49 8.03
C LYS A 216 -11.74 -1.54 8.75
N LEU A 217 -10.86 -2.06 9.63
CA LEU A 217 -9.87 -1.24 10.33
C LEU A 217 -8.91 -0.56 9.33
N ILE A 218 -8.35 -1.33 8.42
CA ILE A 218 -7.43 -0.78 7.41
C ILE A 218 -8.17 0.18 6.47
N ALA A 219 -9.38 -0.16 6.04
CA ALA A 219 -10.23 0.71 5.23
C ALA A 219 -10.54 2.05 5.93
N GLN A 220 -10.81 2.02 7.23
CA GLN A 220 -11.02 3.23 8.04
C GLN A 220 -9.77 4.10 8.09
N VAL A 221 -8.59 3.51 8.24
CA VAL A 221 -7.33 4.24 8.22
C VAL A 221 -7.10 4.91 6.87
N ILE A 222 -7.31 4.22 5.75
CA ILE A 222 -7.24 4.82 4.41
C ILE A 222 -8.21 5.99 4.31
N SER A 223 -9.48 5.78 4.65
CA SER A 223 -10.53 6.80 4.55
C SER A 223 -10.25 8.02 5.43
N SER A 224 -9.64 7.83 6.59
CA SER A 224 -9.29 8.92 7.53
C SER A 224 -8.26 9.90 6.97
N HIS A 225 -7.46 9.46 5.99
CA HIS A 225 -6.46 10.31 5.32
C HIS A 225 -7.01 11.03 4.09
N LEU A 226 -8.22 10.67 3.63
CA LEU A 226 -8.88 11.32 2.50
C LEU A 226 -9.72 12.49 3.01
N LYS A 227 -9.40 13.70 2.56
CA LYS A 227 -10.13 14.92 2.90
C LYS A 227 -11.04 15.29 1.74
N ILE A 228 -12.35 15.30 1.99
CA ILE A 228 -13.34 15.62 0.98
C ILE A 228 -13.76 17.07 1.14
N ILE A 229 -13.69 17.84 0.05
CA ILE A 229 -14.17 19.22 -0.03
C ILE A 229 -15.37 19.30 -0.99
N HIS A 230 -16.34 20.16 -0.62
CA HIS A 230 -17.58 20.35 -1.37
C HIS A 230 -17.48 21.51 -2.36
#